data_601ab88773410d81a69b3fb85c9e817d
#
_entry.id   601ab88773410d81a69b3fb85c9e817d
#
_cell.length_a   1.000
_cell.length_b   1.000
_cell.length_c   1.000
_cell.angle_alpha   90.00
_cell.angle_beta   90.00
_cell.angle_gamma   90.00
#
_symmetry.space_group_name_H-M   'P 1'
#
loop_
_entity.id
_entity.type
_entity.pdbx_description
1 polymer ?
#
loop_
_entity_poly.entity_id
_entity_poly.type
_entity_poly.pdbx_seq_one_letter_code
_entity_poly.pdbx_strand_id
1 'polypeptide(L)'
;MKRITLVVRILIGFIAGTVLGLVLSECCTPETIRKVLPWIEPFGSVLVAMLKTVVYPIILFSLVAGAAALPLRQSGRVGGAVLLWYTATSLFATMFGVVLAYLMNPAMANAGNMAQAYMKGAEKIAGGSASGSITGFLVSLFQNPFAALANGQFLPIIIFAIAFGLAARSLLDSLSERDERTSRAVKTMLEVVDGAQRVSFKLIDWVVHYFPIGVFALSVTNFAQNGILLFGPYVRITCCVMVGVATMILVVYPLAIMAFCRENPYKVLLRLREAILTAFVTRSSAATLPVSFRTMDGLGVDRSLSSFSLPMGATVNMDGVCVHLPVFVILAANMFGHSLSFLQVATLCLSIMFASIGAGGIPGGSVFLLFMVLENMGLPADQVTIIVALALGINPILDMFETCCNVTGDNVCTYIVARRSGLTRPPAGGDVV
;
A
#
# COMPACT_ATOMS: atom_id res chain seq x y z
N MET A 1 -15.73 15.49 -27.15
CA MET A 1 -15.58 15.86 -25.73
C MET A 1 -14.54 14.95 -25.11
N LYS A 2 -13.41 15.49 -24.58
CA LYS A 2 -12.41 14.70 -23.85
C LYS A 2 -13.09 14.10 -22.61
N ARG A 3 -13.08 12.78 -22.45
CA ARG A 3 -13.64 12.11 -21.27
C ARG A 3 -12.85 12.56 -20.04
N ILE A 4 -13.53 13.12 -19.04
CA ILE A 4 -12.95 13.50 -17.76
C ILE A 4 -12.34 12.24 -17.13
N THR A 5 -11.07 12.31 -16.74
CA THR A 5 -10.36 11.16 -16.12
C THR A 5 -10.99 10.79 -14.79
N LEU A 6 -10.88 9.53 -14.39
CA LEU A 6 -11.43 9.03 -13.12
C LEU A 6 -10.90 9.81 -11.92
N VAL A 7 -9.60 10.15 -11.91
CA VAL A 7 -8.97 10.98 -10.87
C VAL A 7 -9.69 12.31 -10.71
N VAL A 8 -9.94 13.01 -11.82
CA VAL A 8 -10.64 14.30 -11.79
C VAL A 8 -12.06 14.15 -11.27
N ARG A 9 -12.77 13.06 -11.60
CA ARG A 9 -14.11 12.79 -11.04
C ARG A 9 -14.08 12.56 -9.54
N ILE A 10 -13.08 11.84 -9.02
CA ILE A 10 -12.91 11.59 -7.58
C ILE A 10 -12.61 12.92 -6.87
N LEU A 11 -11.72 13.74 -7.43
CA LEU A 11 -11.40 15.07 -6.87
C LEU A 11 -12.63 16.01 -6.89
N ILE A 12 -13.43 15.99 -7.96
CA ILE A 12 -14.68 16.75 -8.03
C ILE A 12 -15.64 16.26 -6.93
N GLY A 13 -15.79 14.94 -6.77
CA GLY A 13 -16.61 14.36 -5.70
C GLY A 13 -16.13 14.79 -4.31
N PHE A 14 -14.82 14.74 -4.06
CA PHE A 14 -14.21 15.19 -2.81
C PHE A 14 -14.47 16.67 -2.55
N ILE A 15 -14.15 17.56 -3.50
CA ILE A 15 -14.33 19.02 -3.35
C ILE A 15 -15.80 19.36 -3.17
N ALA A 16 -16.69 18.80 -4.01
CA ALA A 16 -18.13 19.07 -3.90
C ALA A 16 -18.69 18.56 -2.57
N GLY A 17 -18.27 17.38 -2.11
CA GLY A 17 -18.66 16.82 -0.82
C GLY A 17 -18.15 17.65 0.35
N THR A 18 -16.91 18.11 0.29
CA THR A 18 -16.31 19.00 1.29
C THR A 18 -17.07 20.33 1.38
N VAL A 19 -17.33 20.97 0.24
CA VAL A 19 -18.07 22.25 0.20
C VAL A 19 -19.47 22.08 0.76
N LEU A 20 -20.21 21.05 0.33
CA LEU A 20 -21.56 20.76 0.84
C LEU A 20 -21.54 20.45 2.35
N GLY A 21 -20.57 19.64 2.81
CA GLY A 21 -20.41 19.31 4.23
C GLY A 21 -20.12 20.56 5.08
N LEU A 22 -19.25 21.46 4.62
CA LEU A 22 -18.96 22.72 5.29
C LEU A 22 -20.18 23.63 5.32
N VAL A 23 -20.92 23.76 4.22
CA VAL A 23 -22.17 24.55 4.18
C VAL A 23 -23.19 23.99 5.19
N LEU A 24 -23.34 22.66 5.28
CA LEU A 24 -24.19 22.06 6.30
C LEU A 24 -23.70 22.36 7.71
N SER A 25 -22.40 22.28 7.97
CA SER A 25 -21.80 22.56 9.28
C SER A 25 -21.95 24.02 9.73
N GLU A 26 -21.79 24.97 8.82
CA GLU A 26 -21.76 26.40 9.15
C GLU A 26 -23.15 27.07 9.04
N CYS A 27 -24.00 26.61 8.10
CA CYS A 27 -25.25 27.28 7.77
C CYS A 27 -26.49 26.55 8.28
N CYS A 28 -26.37 25.30 8.77
CA CYS A 28 -27.51 24.49 9.17
C CYS A 28 -27.49 24.17 10.68
N THR A 29 -28.67 24.01 11.27
CA THR A 29 -28.80 23.56 12.66
C THR A 29 -28.43 22.08 12.78
N PRO A 30 -27.94 21.61 13.95
CA PRO A 30 -27.65 20.19 14.19
C PRO A 30 -28.86 19.28 13.92
N GLU A 31 -30.08 19.78 14.08
CA GLU A 31 -31.30 19.04 13.78
C GLU A 31 -31.49 18.84 12.27
N THR A 32 -31.20 19.84 11.47
CA THR A 32 -31.24 19.74 9.99
C THR A 32 -30.18 18.77 9.49
N ILE A 33 -28.95 18.84 10.01
CA ILE A 33 -27.84 17.92 9.67
C ILE A 33 -28.29 16.49 9.97
N ARG A 34 -28.88 16.22 11.13
CA ARG A 34 -29.36 14.89 11.53
C ARG A 34 -30.49 14.37 10.62
N LYS A 35 -31.26 15.22 9.97
CA LYS A 35 -32.30 14.83 9.01
C LYS A 35 -31.74 14.56 7.61
N VAL A 36 -30.68 15.26 7.20
CA VAL A 36 -30.12 15.18 5.84
C VAL A 36 -29.08 14.04 5.71
N LEU A 37 -28.21 13.86 6.69
CA LEU A 37 -27.13 12.87 6.63
C LEU A 37 -27.60 11.43 6.37
N PRO A 38 -28.70 10.93 6.95
CA PRO A 38 -29.16 9.55 6.69
C PRO A 38 -29.50 9.25 5.22
N TRP A 39 -29.69 10.26 4.37
CA TRP A 39 -29.90 10.10 2.94
C TRP A 39 -28.60 10.04 2.13
N ILE A 40 -27.52 10.58 2.66
CA ILE A 40 -26.21 10.65 1.98
C ILE A 40 -25.25 9.55 2.48
N GLU A 41 -25.22 9.32 3.78
CA GLU A 41 -24.32 8.37 4.45
C GLU A 41 -24.35 6.94 3.86
N PRO A 42 -25.49 6.37 3.43
CA PRO A 42 -25.50 5.03 2.85
C PRO A 42 -24.59 4.88 1.62
N PHE A 43 -24.43 5.90 0.80
CA PHE A 43 -23.56 5.85 -0.37
C PHE A 43 -22.09 5.74 0.02
N GLY A 44 -21.67 6.40 1.10
CA GLY A 44 -20.35 6.26 1.67
C GLY A 44 -20.13 4.88 2.30
N SER A 45 -21.09 4.40 3.06
CA SER A 45 -21.08 3.08 3.70
C SER A 45 -21.00 1.95 2.69
N VAL A 46 -21.71 2.06 1.55
CA VAL A 46 -21.60 1.12 0.43
C VAL A 46 -20.20 1.09 -0.12
N LEU A 47 -19.53 2.23 -0.30
CA LEU A 47 -18.12 2.25 -0.74
C LEU A 47 -17.23 1.46 0.21
N VAL A 48 -17.34 1.70 1.51
CA VAL A 48 -16.54 0.99 2.53
C VAL A 48 -16.84 -0.51 2.51
N ALA A 49 -18.10 -0.91 2.37
CA ALA A 49 -18.49 -2.31 2.24
C ALA A 49 -17.91 -2.98 0.97
N MET A 50 -17.95 -2.27 -0.16
CA MET A 50 -17.31 -2.74 -1.42
C MET A 50 -15.81 -2.94 -1.25
N LEU A 51 -15.10 -2.01 -0.56
CA LEU A 51 -13.68 -2.16 -0.24
C LEU A 51 -13.43 -3.44 0.56
N LYS A 52 -14.19 -3.67 1.64
CA LYS A 52 -14.11 -4.89 2.46
C LYS A 52 -14.25 -6.17 1.64
N THR A 53 -15.22 -6.20 0.74
CA THR A 53 -15.53 -7.39 -0.06
C THR A 53 -14.37 -7.82 -0.95
N VAL A 54 -13.58 -6.86 -1.46
CA VAL A 54 -12.55 -7.14 -2.49
C VAL A 54 -11.16 -7.38 -1.89
N VAL A 55 -10.88 -6.83 -0.70
CA VAL A 55 -9.56 -6.84 -0.06
C VAL A 55 -9.01 -8.25 0.16
N TYR A 56 -9.77 -9.14 0.79
CA TYR A 56 -9.26 -10.45 1.18
C TYR A 56 -8.95 -11.39 0.01
N PRO A 57 -9.81 -11.51 -1.02
CA PRO A 57 -9.49 -12.27 -2.23
C PRO A 57 -8.23 -11.77 -2.93
N ILE A 58 -8.06 -10.46 -3.03
CA ILE A 58 -6.90 -9.86 -3.68
C ILE A 58 -5.62 -10.23 -2.96
N ILE A 59 -5.58 -10.05 -1.64
CA ILE A 59 -4.40 -10.36 -0.83
C ILE A 59 -4.04 -11.84 -0.99
N LEU A 60 -5.02 -12.73 -0.86
CA LEU A 60 -4.78 -14.16 -0.99
C LEU A 60 -4.16 -14.51 -2.35
N PHE A 61 -4.82 -14.15 -3.45
CA PHE A 61 -4.37 -14.53 -4.78
C PHE A 61 -3.10 -13.80 -5.20
N SER A 62 -2.95 -12.50 -4.86
CA SER A 62 -1.74 -11.73 -5.20
C SER A 62 -0.52 -12.25 -4.47
N LEU A 63 -0.64 -12.62 -3.19
CA LEU A 63 0.48 -13.14 -2.41
C LEU A 63 0.87 -14.54 -2.83
N VAL A 64 -0.11 -15.42 -3.13
CA VAL A 64 0.19 -16.76 -3.66
C VAL A 64 0.90 -16.64 -5.01
N ALA A 65 0.38 -15.83 -5.93
CA ALA A 65 0.98 -15.61 -7.24
C ALA A 65 2.38 -14.98 -7.12
N GLY A 66 2.53 -13.94 -6.29
CA GLY A 66 3.81 -13.27 -6.05
C GLY A 66 4.85 -14.21 -5.44
N ALA A 67 4.50 -14.98 -4.43
CA ALA A 67 5.40 -15.94 -3.79
C ALA A 67 5.77 -17.11 -4.73
N ALA A 68 4.83 -17.60 -5.54
CA ALA A 68 5.08 -18.64 -6.52
C ALA A 68 5.95 -18.18 -7.71
N ALA A 69 5.95 -16.87 -7.99
CA ALA A 69 6.80 -16.29 -9.03
C ALA A 69 8.28 -16.21 -8.62
N LEU A 70 8.62 -16.41 -7.34
CA LEU A 70 10.00 -16.33 -6.84
C LEU A 70 10.84 -17.47 -7.40
N PRO A 71 11.95 -17.18 -8.12
CA PRO A 71 12.82 -18.20 -8.67
C PRO A 71 13.76 -18.76 -7.59
N LEU A 72 13.31 -19.74 -6.83
CA LEU A 72 14.08 -20.31 -5.72
C LEU A 72 15.37 -21.00 -6.19
N ARG A 73 15.37 -21.62 -7.37
CA ARG A 73 16.46 -22.45 -7.87
C ARG A 73 17.31 -21.80 -8.98
N GLN A 74 16.71 -20.95 -9.84
CA GLN A 74 17.40 -20.38 -11.01
C GLN A 74 18.15 -19.08 -10.72
N SER A 75 17.72 -18.30 -9.74
CA SER A 75 18.29 -16.97 -9.45
C SER A 75 19.35 -17.00 -8.34
N GLY A 76 19.53 -18.11 -7.65
CA GLY A 76 20.60 -18.32 -6.67
C GLY A 76 20.87 -17.09 -5.80
N ARG A 77 22.15 -16.64 -5.80
CA ARG A 77 22.64 -15.50 -5.03
C ARG A 77 22.04 -14.16 -5.47
N VAL A 78 21.75 -14.00 -6.75
CA VAL A 78 21.25 -12.73 -7.32
C VAL A 78 19.78 -12.50 -6.97
N GLY A 79 18.94 -13.53 -7.10
CA GLY A 79 17.53 -13.43 -6.71
C GLY A 79 17.36 -13.22 -5.21
N GLY A 80 18.17 -13.88 -4.40
CA GLY A 80 18.21 -13.64 -2.95
C GLY A 80 18.64 -12.21 -2.61
N ALA A 81 19.58 -11.62 -3.36
CA ALA A 81 19.98 -10.23 -3.17
C ALA A 81 18.85 -9.25 -3.50
N VAL A 82 18.08 -9.47 -4.59
CA VAL A 82 16.92 -8.66 -4.93
C VAL A 82 15.85 -8.71 -3.82
N LEU A 83 15.52 -9.92 -3.36
CA LEU A 83 14.55 -10.10 -2.27
C LEU A 83 14.99 -9.42 -0.97
N LEU A 84 16.27 -9.57 -0.62
CA LEU A 84 16.83 -8.93 0.57
C LEU A 84 16.72 -7.40 0.47
N TRP A 85 17.03 -6.82 -0.72
CA TRP A 85 16.88 -5.39 -0.96
C TRP A 85 15.42 -4.93 -0.79
N TYR A 86 14.48 -5.58 -1.44
CA TYR A 86 13.06 -5.23 -1.35
C TYR A 86 12.56 -5.32 0.10
N THR A 87 12.89 -6.39 0.80
CA THR A 87 12.50 -6.54 2.21
C THR A 87 13.15 -5.45 3.09
N ALA A 88 14.44 -5.17 2.87
CA ALA A 88 15.16 -4.18 3.68
C ALA A 88 14.66 -2.76 3.42
N THR A 89 14.40 -2.38 2.15
CA THR A 89 13.88 -1.04 1.82
C THR A 89 12.45 -0.86 2.31
N SER A 90 11.58 -1.85 2.16
CA SER A 90 10.20 -1.79 2.64
C SER A 90 10.11 -1.72 4.17
N LEU A 91 10.95 -2.49 4.88
CA LEU A 91 11.04 -2.39 6.34
C LEU A 91 11.56 -1.02 6.78
N PHE A 92 12.64 -0.54 6.13
CA PHE A 92 13.18 0.79 6.40
C PHE A 92 12.13 1.88 6.12
N ALA A 93 11.44 1.82 4.98
CA ALA A 93 10.39 2.78 4.60
C ALA A 93 9.25 2.80 5.62
N THR A 94 8.84 1.64 6.13
CA THR A 94 7.80 1.55 7.16
C THR A 94 8.25 2.15 8.48
N MET A 95 9.46 1.82 8.95
CA MET A 95 10.03 2.39 10.17
C MET A 95 10.21 3.91 10.03
N PHE A 96 10.69 4.35 8.88
CA PHE A 96 10.86 5.77 8.57
C PHE A 96 9.51 6.51 8.56
N GLY A 97 8.47 5.92 7.96
CA GLY A 97 7.10 6.44 7.98
C GLY A 97 6.56 6.58 9.40
N VAL A 98 6.79 5.61 10.28
CA VAL A 98 6.44 5.68 11.71
C VAL A 98 7.18 6.84 12.40
N VAL A 99 8.51 6.91 12.25
CA VAL A 99 9.31 7.99 12.86
C VAL A 99 8.85 9.35 12.38
N LEU A 100 8.64 9.50 11.08
CA LEU A 100 8.18 10.75 10.48
C LEU A 100 6.79 11.14 10.99
N ALA A 101 5.87 10.18 11.11
CA ALA A 101 4.54 10.40 11.64
C ALA A 101 4.57 10.87 13.11
N TYR A 102 5.42 10.29 13.94
CA TYR A 102 5.61 10.79 15.32
C TYR A 102 6.23 12.19 15.36
N LEU A 103 7.22 12.48 14.51
CA LEU A 103 7.87 13.79 14.46
C LEU A 103 6.92 14.88 13.98
N MET A 104 6.13 14.60 12.94
CA MET A 104 5.19 15.58 12.38
C MET A 104 3.84 15.60 13.09
N ASN A 105 3.57 14.63 13.93
CA ASN A 105 2.36 14.47 14.74
C ASN A 105 1.09 14.85 13.95
N PRO A 106 0.59 14.02 13.02
CA PRO A 106 -0.57 14.35 12.18
C PRO A 106 -1.90 14.39 12.96
N ALA A 107 -1.86 14.68 14.26
CA ALA A 107 -3.03 14.77 15.12
C ALA A 107 -3.84 16.05 14.89
N MET A 108 -5.12 16.01 15.24
CA MET A 108 -5.97 17.20 15.34
C MET A 108 -5.64 17.99 16.62
N ALA A 109 -5.57 19.30 16.51
CA ALA A 109 -5.31 20.19 17.66
C ALA A 109 -6.39 20.08 18.76
N ASN A 110 -7.57 19.56 18.48
CA ASN A 110 -8.71 19.41 19.37
C ASN A 110 -9.26 17.97 19.42
N ALA A 111 -8.41 16.97 19.25
CA ALA A 111 -8.81 15.55 19.30
C ALA A 111 -9.52 15.18 20.61
N GLY A 112 -9.23 15.90 21.71
CA GLY A 112 -9.87 15.68 23.02
C GLY A 112 -11.40 15.84 22.99
N ASN A 113 -11.94 16.80 22.23
CA ASN A 113 -13.39 17.01 22.13
C ASN A 113 -14.07 15.99 21.23
N MET A 114 -13.40 15.52 20.18
CA MET A 114 -13.88 14.43 19.34
C MET A 114 -13.72 13.07 20.04
N ALA A 115 -12.61 12.85 20.73
CA ALA A 115 -12.40 11.64 21.53
C ALA A 115 -13.48 11.51 22.62
N GLN A 116 -13.90 12.58 23.30
CA GLN A 116 -14.98 12.53 24.29
C GLN A 116 -16.34 12.20 23.69
N ALA A 117 -16.65 12.66 22.48
CA ALA A 117 -17.88 12.29 21.78
C ALA A 117 -17.89 10.79 21.40
N TYR A 118 -16.72 10.22 21.09
CA TYR A 118 -16.57 8.81 20.69
C TYR A 118 -16.21 7.87 21.85
N MET A 119 -15.61 8.37 22.96
CA MET A 119 -15.21 7.56 24.14
C MET A 119 -16.38 6.87 24.83
N LYS A 120 -17.62 7.36 24.69
CA LYS A 120 -18.82 6.64 25.14
C LYS A 120 -19.05 5.30 24.44
N GLY A 121 -18.39 5.05 23.27
CA GLY A 121 -18.39 3.76 22.58
C GLY A 121 -17.20 2.86 22.94
N ALA A 122 -16.08 3.46 23.37
CA ALA A 122 -14.79 2.76 23.56
C ALA A 122 -14.68 1.93 24.84
N GLU A 123 -15.52 2.18 25.85
CA GLU A 123 -15.55 1.35 27.08
C GLU A 123 -15.90 -0.13 26.83
N LYS A 124 -16.45 -0.47 25.67
CA LYS A 124 -16.76 -1.86 25.28
C LYS A 124 -15.55 -2.64 24.72
N ILE A 125 -14.42 -2.02 24.45
CA ILE A 125 -13.31 -2.61 23.68
C ILE A 125 -12.09 -2.93 24.56
N ALA A 126 -12.05 -2.49 25.81
CA ALA A 126 -10.98 -2.83 26.76
C ALA A 126 -10.85 -4.33 27.10
N GLY A 127 -11.74 -5.17 26.56
CA GLY A 127 -11.74 -6.64 26.76
C GLY A 127 -11.02 -7.46 25.69
N GLY A 128 -10.53 -6.83 24.60
CA GLY A 128 -9.92 -7.51 23.46
C GLY A 128 -8.40 -7.34 23.34
N SER A 129 -7.72 -6.95 24.40
CA SER A 129 -6.25 -6.86 24.40
C SER A 129 -5.64 -8.22 24.15
N ALA A 130 -5.15 -8.48 22.94
CA ALA A 130 -4.18 -9.54 22.73
C ALA A 130 -3.06 -9.32 23.77
N SER A 131 -2.92 -10.26 24.70
CA SER A 131 -1.88 -10.28 25.71
C SER A 131 -0.55 -10.00 25.02
N GLY A 132 0.15 -8.94 25.45
CA GLY A 132 1.38 -8.42 24.83
C GLY A 132 2.60 -9.36 24.95
N SER A 133 2.42 -10.62 24.62
CA SER A 133 3.49 -11.61 24.53
C SER A 133 3.87 -11.81 23.06
N ILE A 134 5.17 -11.71 22.76
CA ILE A 134 5.74 -12.06 21.45
C ILE A 134 5.31 -13.48 21.04
N THR A 135 5.25 -14.41 21.98
CA THR A 135 4.81 -15.78 21.74
C THR A 135 3.35 -15.82 21.29
N GLY A 136 2.46 -15.07 21.93
CA GLY A 136 1.05 -14.98 21.54
C GLY A 136 0.89 -14.39 20.13
N PHE A 137 1.68 -13.38 19.80
CA PHE A 137 1.72 -12.82 18.43
C PHE A 137 2.19 -13.86 17.41
N LEU A 138 3.31 -14.55 17.66
CA LEU A 138 3.81 -15.57 16.74
C LEU A 138 2.81 -16.72 16.54
N VAL A 139 2.14 -17.17 17.59
CA VAL A 139 1.10 -18.21 17.49
C VAL A 139 -0.09 -17.70 16.69
N SER A 140 -0.47 -16.42 16.83
CA SER A 140 -1.58 -15.83 16.08
C SER A 140 -1.35 -15.77 14.57
N LEU A 141 -0.09 -15.85 14.09
CA LEU A 141 0.26 -15.92 12.68
C LEU A 141 -0.14 -17.26 12.03
N PHE A 142 -0.22 -18.34 12.83
CA PHE A 142 -0.48 -19.70 12.37
C PHE A 142 -1.89 -20.15 12.78
N GLN A 143 -2.89 -19.57 12.13
CA GLN A 143 -4.30 -19.95 12.33
C GLN A 143 -4.85 -20.63 11.08
N ASN A 144 -6.03 -21.25 11.23
CA ASN A 144 -6.74 -21.81 10.07
C ASN A 144 -7.01 -20.72 9.04
N PRO A 145 -6.47 -20.83 7.81
CA PRO A 145 -6.57 -19.76 6.80
C PRO A 145 -8.02 -19.49 6.37
N PHE A 146 -8.88 -20.50 6.39
CA PHE A 146 -10.30 -20.33 6.04
C PHE A 146 -11.07 -19.59 7.15
N ALA A 147 -10.77 -19.88 8.41
CA ALA A 147 -11.32 -19.13 9.53
C ALA A 147 -10.79 -17.69 9.53
N ALA A 148 -9.52 -17.48 9.24
CA ALA A 148 -8.92 -16.17 9.10
C ALA A 148 -9.56 -15.35 7.97
N LEU A 149 -9.85 -15.96 6.82
CA LEU A 149 -10.60 -15.33 5.71
C LEU A 149 -12.02 -14.94 6.13
N ALA A 150 -12.74 -15.83 6.82
CA ALA A 150 -14.10 -15.56 7.29
C ALA A 150 -14.16 -14.45 8.34
N ASN A 151 -13.15 -14.38 9.21
CA ASN A 151 -13.08 -13.42 10.31
C ASN A 151 -12.30 -12.14 9.96
N GLY A 152 -11.80 -12.02 8.73
CA GLY A 152 -11.04 -10.85 8.30
C GLY A 152 -9.67 -10.68 8.97
N GLN A 153 -9.04 -11.77 9.41
CA GLN A 153 -7.71 -11.76 10.04
C GLN A 153 -6.61 -11.87 8.99
N PHE A 154 -6.10 -10.76 8.52
CA PHE A 154 -5.23 -10.72 7.35
C PHE A 154 -3.82 -11.31 7.58
N LEU A 155 -3.20 -11.16 8.76
CA LEU A 155 -1.86 -11.68 9.03
C LEU A 155 -1.75 -13.21 8.82
N PRO A 156 -2.63 -14.06 9.37
CA PRO A 156 -2.64 -15.48 9.04
C PRO A 156 -2.87 -15.76 7.56
N ILE A 157 -3.71 -14.96 6.88
CA ILE A 157 -3.94 -15.08 5.43
C ILE A 157 -2.64 -14.81 4.66
N ILE A 158 -1.90 -13.75 5.01
CA ILE A 158 -0.62 -13.39 4.40
C ILE A 158 0.39 -14.53 4.57
N ILE A 159 0.60 -15.00 5.81
CA ILE A 159 1.56 -16.08 6.10
C ILE A 159 1.21 -17.36 5.33
N PHE A 160 -0.08 -17.74 5.34
CA PHE A 160 -0.53 -18.90 4.58
C PHE A 160 -0.31 -18.72 3.08
N ALA A 161 -0.69 -17.58 2.51
CA ALA A 161 -0.57 -17.33 1.08
C ALA A 161 0.89 -17.36 0.60
N ILE A 162 1.80 -16.74 1.36
CA ILE A 162 3.24 -16.77 1.07
C ILE A 162 3.77 -18.20 1.17
N ALA A 163 3.47 -18.91 2.27
CA ALA A 163 3.92 -20.28 2.45
C ALA A 163 3.40 -21.22 1.36
N PHE A 164 2.12 -21.08 0.97
CA PHE A 164 1.50 -21.86 -0.08
C PHE A 164 2.13 -21.59 -1.46
N GLY A 165 2.37 -20.33 -1.81
CA GLY A 165 3.05 -19.95 -3.05
C GLY A 165 4.48 -20.47 -3.13
N LEU A 166 5.25 -20.33 -2.03
CA LEU A 166 6.62 -20.87 -1.95
C LEU A 166 6.65 -22.41 -2.03
N ALA A 167 5.72 -23.08 -1.38
CA ALA A 167 5.59 -24.53 -1.46
C ALA A 167 5.27 -25.00 -2.88
N ALA A 168 4.34 -24.35 -3.56
CA ALA A 168 4.01 -24.62 -4.96
C ALA A 168 5.24 -24.42 -5.86
N ARG A 169 5.99 -23.34 -5.67
CA ARG A 169 7.24 -23.08 -6.41
C ARG A 169 8.29 -24.16 -6.14
N SER A 170 8.51 -24.49 -4.87
CA SER A 170 9.47 -25.54 -4.47
C SER A 170 9.14 -26.89 -5.11
N LEU A 171 7.86 -27.27 -5.17
CA LEU A 171 7.41 -28.47 -5.87
C LEU A 171 7.75 -28.41 -7.35
N LEU A 172 7.46 -27.31 -8.04
CA LEU A 172 7.79 -27.14 -9.46
C LEU A 172 9.29 -27.26 -9.71
N ASP A 173 10.12 -26.67 -8.84
CA ASP A 173 11.56 -26.71 -8.98
C ASP A 173 12.17 -28.10 -8.68
N SER A 174 11.52 -28.91 -7.85
CA SER A 174 12.01 -30.25 -7.45
C SER A 174 11.50 -31.39 -8.31
N LEU A 175 10.29 -31.27 -8.88
CA LEU A 175 9.57 -32.39 -9.53
C LEU A 175 9.58 -32.31 -11.06
N SER A 176 10.08 -31.23 -11.68
CA SER A 176 9.97 -31.00 -13.13
C SER A 176 10.61 -32.13 -14.00
N GLU A 177 11.51 -32.92 -13.41
CA GLU A 177 12.20 -34.05 -14.11
C GLU A 177 11.73 -35.45 -13.67
N ARG A 178 10.99 -35.57 -12.54
CA ARG A 178 10.66 -36.87 -11.94
C ARG A 178 9.18 -37.20 -11.90
N ASP A 179 8.29 -36.23 -11.85
CA ASP A 179 6.83 -36.43 -11.81
C ASP A 179 6.11 -35.34 -12.62
N GLU A 180 5.95 -35.65 -13.90
CA GLU A 180 5.29 -34.75 -14.87
C GLU A 180 3.82 -34.52 -14.53
N ARG A 181 3.13 -35.49 -13.93
CA ARG A 181 1.72 -35.37 -13.56
C ARG A 181 1.53 -34.33 -12.44
N THR A 182 2.31 -34.44 -11.37
CA THR A 182 2.26 -33.48 -10.24
C THR A 182 2.71 -32.11 -10.70
N SER A 183 3.77 -32.01 -11.50
CA SER A 183 4.24 -30.73 -12.06
C SER A 183 3.14 -30.02 -12.87
N ARG A 184 2.43 -30.77 -13.74
CA ARG A 184 1.31 -30.23 -14.52
C ARG A 184 0.15 -29.77 -13.62
N ALA A 185 -0.22 -30.55 -12.62
CA ALA A 185 -1.29 -30.19 -11.69
C ALA A 185 -0.97 -28.90 -10.92
N VAL A 186 0.27 -28.73 -10.42
CA VAL A 186 0.69 -27.50 -9.72
C VAL A 186 0.73 -26.31 -10.67
N LYS A 187 1.19 -26.46 -11.92
CA LYS A 187 1.14 -25.39 -12.93
C LYS A 187 -0.30 -24.93 -13.19
N THR A 188 -1.21 -25.87 -13.41
CA THR A 188 -2.63 -25.57 -13.63
C THR A 188 -3.25 -24.86 -12.42
N MET A 189 -2.92 -25.30 -11.21
CA MET A 189 -3.36 -24.61 -9.99
C MET A 189 -2.87 -23.16 -9.94
N LEU A 190 -1.60 -22.89 -10.28
CA LEU A 190 -1.07 -21.52 -10.30
C LEU A 190 -1.68 -20.68 -11.42
N GLU A 191 -2.02 -21.27 -12.58
CA GLU A 191 -2.78 -20.60 -13.65
C GLU A 191 -4.19 -20.20 -13.17
N VAL A 192 -4.85 -21.05 -12.39
CA VAL A 192 -6.14 -20.70 -11.74
C VAL A 192 -5.98 -19.55 -10.76
N VAL A 193 -4.91 -19.55 -9.96
CA VAL A 193 -4.61 -18.45 -9.03
C VAL A 193 -4.35 -17.14 -9.78
N ASP A 194 -3.56 -17.15 -10.87
CA ASP A 194 -3.33 -15.96 -11.72
C ASP A 194 -4.65 -15.47 -12.34
N GLY A 195 -5.48 -16.37 -12.82
CA GLY A 195 -6.82 -16.05 -13.30
C GLY A 195 -7.70 -15.39 -12.23
N ALA A 196 -7.72 -15.95 -11.01
CA ALA A 196 -8.47 -15.43 -9.88
C ALA A 196 -7.94 -14.05 -9.44
N GLN A 197 -6.62 -13.84 -9.48
CA GLN A 197 -5.99 -12.53 -9.22
C GLN A 197 -6.47 -11.49 -10.23
N ARG A 198 -6.46 -11.81 -11.54
CA ARG A 198 -6.93 -10.91 -12.61
C ARG A 198 -8.41 -10.56 -12.45
N VAL A 199 -9.26 -11.53 -12.09
CA VAL A 199 -10.66 -11.30 -11.78
C VAL A 199 -10.82 -10.37 -10.57
N SER A 200 -10.02 -10.59 -9.52
CA SER A 200 -10.02 -9.73 -8.32
C SER A 200 -9.62 -8.28 -8.67
N PHE A 201 -8.62 -8.08 -9.52
CA PHE A 201 -8.28 -6.74 -10.02
C PHE A 201 -9.42 -6.11 -10.83
N LYS A 202 -10.17 -6.90 -11.59
CA LYS A 202 -11.35 -6.40 -12.30
C LYS A 202 -12.46 -5.94 -11.36
N LEU A 203 -12.63 -6.62 -10.22
CA LEU A 203 -13.55 -6.17 -9.15
C LEU A 203 -13.08 -4.84 -8.56
N ILE A 204 -11.77 -4.66 -8.34
CA ILE A 204 -11.22 -3.35 -7.93
C ILE A 204 -11.61 -2.26 -8.93
N ASP A 205 -11.45 -2.49 -10.23
CA ASP A 205 -11.82 -1.50 -11.24
C ASP A 205 -13.27 -1.03 -11.08
N TRP A 206 -14.18 -1.95 -10.77
CA TRP A 206 -15.59 -1.59 -10.53
C TRP A 206 -15.77 -0.76 -9.26
N VAL A 207 -15.11 -1.15 -8.16
CA VAL A 207 -15.14 -0.39 -6.90
C VAL A 207 -14.58 1.02 -7.11
N VAL A 208 -13.45 1.14 -7.81
CA VAL A 208 -12.81 2.43 -8.09
C VAL A 208 -13.68 3.34 -8.98
N HIS A 209 -14.50 2.77 -9.86
CA HIS A 209 -15.50 3.55 -10.61
C HIS A 209 -16.61 4.13 -9.74
N TYR A 210 -16.91 3.51 -8.60
CA TYR A 210 -17.86 4.02 -7.62
C TYR A 210 -17.25 5.09 -6.68
N PHE A 211 -15.91 5.21 -6.60
CA PHE A 211 -15.23 6.17 -5.73
C PHE A 211 -15.78 7.60 -5.80
N PRO A 212 -16.05 8.21 -6.97
CA PRO A 212 -16.55 9.58 -7.01
C PRO A 212 -17.81 9.80 -6.17
N ILE A 213 -18.73 8.83 -6.17
CA ILE A 213 -19.99 8.88 -5.43
C ILE A 213 -19.73 8.64 -3.93
N GLY A 214 -19.01 7.57 -3.60
CA GLY A 214 -18.73 7.23 -2.21
C GLY A 214 -17.84 8.26 -1.51
N VAL A 215 -16.83 8.80 -2.19
CA VAL A 215 -15.96 9.87 -1.67
C VAL A 215 -16.75 11.16 -1.45
N PHE A 216 -17.64 11.54 -2.37
CA PHE A 216 -18.55 12.66 -2.17
C PHE A 216 -19.36 12.47 -0.87
N ALA A 217 -20.03 11.33 -0.72
CA ALA A 217 -20.88 11.06 0.45
C ALA A 217 -20.08 11.06 1.77
N LEU A 218 -18.91 10.39 1.79
CA LEU A 218 -18.05 10.37 2.96
C LEU A 218 -17.51 11.76 3.31
N SER A 219 -17.18 12.58 2.31
CA SER A 219 -16.73 13.95 2.53
C SER A 219 -17.84 14.81 3.10
N VAL A 220 -19.07 14.72 2.55
CA VAL A 220 -20.23 15.42 3.12
C VAL A 220 -20.40 15.06 4.59
N THR A 221 -20.45 13.77 4.91
CA THR A 221 -20.66 13.29 6.29
C THR A 221 -19.58 13.81 7.22
N ASN A 222 -18.30 13.65 6.85
CA ASN A 222 -17.18 14.06 7.68
C ASN A 222 -17.15 15.57 7.91
N PHE A 223 -17.29 16.39 6.86
CA PHE A 223 -17.22 17.84 7.00
C PHE A 223 -18.51 18.43 7.61
N ALA A 224 -19.68 17.80 7.44
CA ALA A 224 -20.88 18.23 8.13
C ALA A 224 -20.81 18.00 9.65
N GLN A 225 -20.12 16.94 10.09
CA GLN A 225 -19.96 16.61 11.51
C GLN A 225 -18.81 17.38 12.19
N ASN A 226 -17.71 17.61 11.47
CA ASN A 226 -16.45 18.11 12.05
C ASN A 226 -16.02 19.48 11.52
N GLY A 227 -16.71 20.02 10.52
CA GLY A 227 -16.45 21.34 9.97
C GLY A 227 -15.03 21.53 9.43
N ILE A 228 -14.57 22.79 9.52
CA ILE A 228 -13.24 23.21 9.03
C ILE A 228 -12.07 22.57 9.78
N LEU A 229 -12.31 22.00 10.97
CA LEU A 229 -11.26 21.39 11.80
C LEU A 229 -10.55 20.22 11.11
N LEU A 230 -11.19 19.59 10.13
CA LEU A 230 -10.58 18.50 9.34
C LEU A 230 -9.44 18.95 8.42
N PHE A 231 -9.37 20.23 8.02
CA PHE A 231 -8.32 20.69 7.11
C PHE A 231 -6.92 20.54 7.70
N GLY A 232 -6.77 20.77 9.02
CA GLY A 232 -5.48 20.62 9.69
C GLY A 232 -4.87 19.23 9.50
N PRO A 233 -5.58 18.14 9.85
CA PRO A 233 -5.15 16.76 9.58
C PRO A 233 -4.85 16.48 8.10
N TYR A 234 -5.71 16.89 7.17
CA TYR A 234 -5.47 16.70 5.74
C TYR A 234 -4.14 17.27 5.27
N VAL A 235 -3.85 18.53 5.63
CA VAL A 235 -2.59 19.17 5.26
C VAL A 235 -1.40 18.47 5.91
N ARG A 236 -1.49 18.15 7.20
CA ARG A 236 -0.39 17.48 7.92
C ARG A 236 -0.10 16.09 7.37
N ILE A 237 -1.12 15.27 7.10
CA ILE A 237 -0.96 13.96 6.49
C ILE A 237 -0.29 14.10 5.14
N THR A 238 -0.85 14.96 4.27
CA THR A 238 -0.32 15.16 2.92
C THR A 238 1.14 15.58 2.97
N CYS A 239 1.49 16.58 3.79
CA CYS A 239 2.87 17.03 3.97
C CYS A 239 3.75 15.90 4.51
N CYS A 240 3.28 15.14 5.50
CA CYS A 240 4.04 14.04 6.08
C CYS A 240 4.38 12.96 5.03
N VAL A 241 3.40 12.50 4.28
CA VAL A 241 3.61 11.49 3.22
C VAL A 241 4.50 12.03 2.11
N MET A 242 4.27 13.26 1.65
CA MET A 242 5.08 13.88 0.60
C MET A 242 6.54 14.07 1.02
N VAL A 243 6.78 14.54 2.25
CA VAL A 243 8.14 14.66 2.80
C VAL A 243 8.79 13.28 2.91
N GLY A 244 8.05 12.27 3.38
CA GLY A 244 8.53 10.90 3.48
C GLY A 244 8.95 10.32 2.13
N VAL A 245 8.07 10.38 1.14
CA VAL A 245 8.33 9.91 -0.24
C VAL A 245 9.47 10.69 -0.88
N ALA A 246 9.49 12.04 -0.75
CA ALA A 246 10.57 12.85 -1.28
C ALA A 246 11.92 12.49 -0.63
N THR A 247 11.95 12.22 0.67
CA THR A 247 13.17 11.80 1.37
C THR A 247 13.65 10.43 0.86
N MET A 248 12.73 9.47 0.64
CA MET A 248 13.10 8.19 0.02
C MET A 248 13.76 8.38 -1.34
N ILE A 249 13.13 9.17 -2.23
CA ILE A 249 13.61 9.35 -3.62
C ILE A 249 14.89 10.20 -3.67
N LEU A 250 14.98 11.29 -2.89
CA LEU A 250 16.04 12.28 -3.01
C LEU A 250 17.20 12.07 -2.04
N VAL A 251 17.04 11.26 -1.01
CA VAL A 251 18.08 11.02 0.00
C VAL A 251 18.39 9.53 0.15
N VAL A 252 17.41 8.69 0.46
CA VAL A 252 17.63 7.28 0.81
C VAL A 252 18.16 6.49 -0.38
N TYR A 253 17.48 6.54 -1.52
CA TYR A 253 17.96 5.83 -2.72
C TYR A 253 19.28 6.39 -3.27
N PRO A 254 19.51 7.71 -3.31
CA PRO A 254 20.84 8.26 -3.62
C PRO A 254 21.94 7.76 -2.71
N LEU A 255 21.72 7.74 -1.40
CA LEU A 255 22.71 7.20 -0.44
C LEU A 255 22.98 5.72 -0.69
N ALA A 256 21.96 4.93 -1.01
CA ALA A 256 22.13 3.53 -1.37
C ALA A 256 22.98 3.37 -2.65
N ILE A 257 22.69 4.11 -3.72
CA ILE A 257 23.49 4.08 -4.95
C ILE A 257 24.95 4.48 -4.66
N MET A 258 25.17 5.56 -3.91
CA MET A 258 26.51 6.03 -3.55
C MET A 258 27.26 4.99 -2.72
N ALA A 259 26.63 4.39 -1.73
CA ALA A 259 27.24 3.39 -0.85
C ALA A 259 27.60 2.08 -1.56
N PHE A 260 26.73 1.60 -2.43
CA PHE A 260 26.88 0.27 -3.03
C PHE A 260 27.48 0.28 -4.44
N CYS A 261 27.26 1.34 -5.23
CA CYS A 261 27.78 1.46 -6.59
C CYS A 261 28.99 2.40 -6.69
N ARG A 262 29.19 3.30 -5.69
CA ARG A 262 30.24 4.32 -5.68
C ARG A 262 30.18 5.25 -6.90
N GLU A 263 28.98 5.58 -7.35
CA GLU A 263 28.70 6.44 -8.49
C GLU A 263 27.89 7.67 -8.05
N ASN A 264 27.84 8.69 -8.94
CA ASN A 264 27.00 9.85 -8.67
C ASN A 264 25.51 9.43 -8.76
N PRO A 265 24.77 9.42 -7.64
CA PRO A 265 23.43 8.89 -7.59
C PRO A 265 22.44 9.72 -8.41
N TYR A 266 22.63 11.04 -8.47
CA TYR A 266 21.70 11.91 -9.19
C TYR A 266 21.79 11.75 -10.70
N LYS A 267 22.97 11.35 -11.24
CA LYS A 267 23.08 10.96 -12.65
C LYS A 267 22.24 9.71 -12.96
N VAL A 268 22.20 8.74 -12.03
CA VAL A 268 21.36 7.56 -12.15
C VAL A 268 19.88 7.95 -12.09
N LEU A 269 19.47 8.72 -11.07
CA LEU A 269 18.09 9.18 -10.91
C LEU A 269 17.59 9.97 -12.13
N LEU A 270 18.43 10.82 -12.73
CA LEU A 270 18.08 11.55 -13.95
C LEU A 270 17.78 10.62 -15.13
N ARG A 271 18.43 9.46 -15.21
CA ARG A 271 18.12 8.44 -16.21
C ARG A 271 16.82 7.71 -15.89
N LEU A 272 16.39 7.64 -14.62
CA LEU A 272 15.12 7.06 -14.19
C LEU A 272 13.90 8.00 -14.42
N ARG A 273 14.12 9.26 -14.79
CA ARG A 273 13.07 10.29 -14.86
C ARG A 273 11.84 9.89 -15.67
N GLU A 274 12.02 9.17 -16.80
CA GLU A 274 10.89 8.73 -17.62
C GLU A 274 10.01 7.70 -16.90
N ALA A 275 10.63 6.76 -16.19
CA ALA A 275 9.91 5.79 -15.38
C ALA A 275 9.20 6.48 -14.20
N ILE A 276 9.86 7.42 -13.51
CA ILE A 276 9.28 8.20 -12.41
C ILE A 276 8.07 9.02 -12.88
N LEU A 277 8.21 9.75 -14.00
CA LEU A 277 7.11 10.54 -14.56
C LEU A 277 5.94 9.67 -15.04
N THR A 278 6.24 8.52 -15.64
CA THR A 278 5.21 7.56 -16.05
C THR A 278 4.47 7.00 -14.83
N ALA A 279 5.20 6.64 -13.76
CA ALA A 279 4.63 6.19 -12.51
C ALA A 279 3.70 7.26 -11.89
N PHE A 280 4.14 8.52 -11.89
CA PHE A 280 3.35 9.65 -11.40
C PHE A 280 2.00 9.78 -12.13
N VAL A 281 2.02 9.70 -13.47
CA VAL A 281 0.81 9.87 -14.28
C VAL A 281 -0.10 8.65 -14.22
N THR A 282 0.48 7.45 -14.29
CA THR A 282 -0.29 6.19 -14.36
C THR A 282 -0.79 5.72 -13.00
N ARG A 283 -0.09 6.07 -11.92
CA ARG A 283 -0.34 5.56 -10.57
C ARG A 283 -0.35 4.02 -10.51
N SER A 284 0.48 3.40 -11.35
CA SER A 284 0.55 1.95 -11.47
C SER A 284 1.98 1.53 -11.78
N SER A 285 2.60 0.80 -10.85
CA SER A 285 3.92 0.21 -11.05
C SER A 285 3.89 -0.79 -12.22
N ALA A 286 2.82 -1.58 -12.34
CA ALA A 286 2.66 -2.53 -13.43
C ALA A 286 2.57 -1.86 -14.81
N ALA A 287 1.81 -0.76 -14.93
CA ALA A 287 1.72 0.00 -16.18
C ALA A 287 3.03 0.71 -16.55
N THR A 288 3.91 0.95 -15.58
CA THR A 288 5.22 1.59 -15.77
C THR A 288 6.31 0.60 -16.21
N LEU A 289 6.11 -0.71 -16.04
CA LEU A 289 7.10 -1.74 -16.36
C LEU A 289 7.78 -1.59 -17.74
N PRO A 290 7.06 -1.33 -18.86
CA PRO A 290 7.70 -1.18 -20.17
C PRO A 290 8.72 -0.03 -20.21
N VAL A 291 8.47 1.05 -19.46
CA VAL A 291 9.38 2.20 -19.36
C VAL A 291 10.56 1.86 -18.44
N SER A 292 10.31 1.19 -17.31
CA SER A 292 11.36 0.70 -16.39
C SER A 292 12.33 -0.26 -17.12
N PHE A 293 11.82 -1.17 -17.95
CA PHE A 293 12.67 -2.04 -18.79
C PHE A 293 13.58 -1.24 -19.72
N ARG A 294 13.04 -0.28 -20.46
CA ARG A 294 13.83 0.59 -21.36
C ARG A 294 14.88 1.37 -20.59
N THR A 295 14.54 1.86 -19.42
CA THR A 295 15.45 2.61 -18.54
C THR A 295 16.59 1.72 -18.06
N MET A 296 16.31 0.48 -17.65
CA MET A 296 17.35 -0.47 -17.25
C MET A 296 18.22 -0.90 -18.42
N ASP A 297 17.65 -1.13 -19.61
CA ASP A 297 18.43 -1.38 -20.84
C ASP A 297 19.38 -0.20 -21.14
N GLY A 298 18.91 1.04 -21.00
CA GLY A 298 19.72 2.27 -21.17
C GLY A 298 20.81 2.45 -20.12
N LEU A 299 20.65 1.88 -18.93
CA LEU A 299 21.67 1.81 -17.89
C LEU A 299 22.62 0.62 -18.05
N GLY A 300 22.44 -0.20 -19.10
CA GLY A 300 23.27 -1.37 -19.39
C GLY A 300 22.98 -2.56 -18.47
N VAL A 301 21.89 -2.59 -17.75
CA VAL A 301 21.50 -3.72 -16.90
C VAL A 301 21.13 -4.92 -17.76
N ASP A 302 21.61 -6.10 -17.38
CA ASP A 302 21.31 -7.33 -18.11
C ASP A 302 19.82 -7.66 -18.04
N ARG A 303 19.28 -8.06 -19.21
CA ARG A 303 17.85 -8.33 -19.37
C ARG A 303 17.38 -9.52 -18.53
N SER A 304 18.26 -10.48 -18.26
CA SER A 304 17.93 -11.63 -17.41
C SER A 304 17.59 -11.22 -15.98
N LEU A 305 18.29 -10.20 -15.44
CA LEU A 305 17.97 -9.65 -14.12
C LEU A 305 16.74 -8.76 -14.18
N SER A 306 16.69 -7.79 -15.10
CA SER A 306 15.58 -6.83 -15.15
C SER A 306 14.24 -7.48 -15.43
N SER A 307 14.18 -8.53 -16.30
CA SER A 307 12.94 -9.27 -16.59
C SER A 307 12.39 -10.04 -15.39
N PHE A 308 13.21 -10.30 -14.39
CA PHE A 308 12.81 -10.91 -13.13
C PHE A 308 12.53 -9.86 -12.05
N SER A 309 13.50 -8.95 -11.78
CA SER A 309 13.41 -8.04 -10.63
C SER A 309 12.31 -7.00 -10.79
N LEU A 310 12.16 -6.37 -11.95
CA LEU A 310 11.17 -5.31 -12.14
C LEU A 310 9.71 -5.77 -11.98
N PRO A 311 9.25 -6.89 -12.62
CA PRO A 311 7.90 -7.38 -12.38
C PRO A 311 7.68 -7.81 -10.93
N MET A 312 8.69 -8.40 -10.27
CA MET A 312 8.62 -8.74 -8.87
C MET A 312 8.54 -7.49 -8.00
N GLY A 313 9.36 -6.45 -8.27
CA GLY A 313 9.32 -5.18 -7.57
C GLY A 313 7.96 -4.52 -7.66
N ALA A 314 7.39 -4.46 -8.86
CA ALA A 314 6.06 -3.89 -9.11
C ALA A 314 4.92 -4.53 -8.28
N THR A 315 5.17 -5.67 -7.63
CA THR A 315 4.19 -6.36 -6.78
C THR A 315 4.64 -6.48 -5.31
N VAL A 316 5.95 -6.59 -5.06
CA VAL A 316 6.50 -6.89 -3.73
C VAL A 316 7.11 -5.67 -3.06
N ASN A 317 7.70 -4.75 -3.83
CA ASN A 317 8.44 -3.61 -3.30
C ASN A 317 7.61 -2.33 -3.33
N MET A 318 6.83 -2.09 -2.30
CA MET A 318 5.88 -0.97 -2.20
C MET A 318 6.33 0.06 -1.16
N ASP A 319 7.55 0.59 -1.31
CA ASP A 319 8.17 1.49 -0.34
C ASP A 319 7.34 2.76 -0.08
N GLY A 320 6.69 3.33 -1.11
CA GLY A 320 5.82 4.49 -0.95
C GLY A 320 4.58 4.17 -0.11
N VAL A 321 3.99 2.98 -0.28
CA VAL A 321 2.90 2.48 0.55
C VAL A 321 3.39 2.24 1.98
N CYS A 322 4.61 1.72 2.13
CA CYS A 322 5.25 1.50 3.43
C CYS A 322 5.51 2.81 4.20
N VAL A 323 5.74 3.93 3.52
CA VAL A 323 5.80 5.27 4.14
C VAL A 323 4.40 5.79 4.48
N HIS A 324 3.43 5.58 3.58
CA HIS A 324 2.09 6.15 3.69
C HIS A 324 1.25 5.52 4.82
N LEU A 325 1.18 4.20 4.88
CA LEU A 325 0.30 3.49 5.82
C LEU A 325 0.57 3.85 7.29
N PRO A 326 1.83 3.90 7.78
CA PRO A 326 2.11 4.27 9.16
C PRO A 326 1.60 5.67 9.52
N VAL A 327 1.64 6.62 8.57
CA VAL A 327 1.18 7.99 8.83
C VAL A 327 -0.31 8.02 9.17
N PHE A 328 -1.13 7.26 8.45
CA PHE A 328 -2.56 7.16 8.75
C PHE A 328 -2.85 6.36 10.02
N VAL A 329 -2.05 5.35 10.31
CA VAL A 329 -2.19 4.57 11.54
C VAL A 329 -1.86 5.40 12.77
N ILE A 330 -0.78 6.18 12.72
CA ILE A 330 -0.41 7.09 13.81
C ILE A 330 -1.44 8.22 13.93
N LEU A 331 -1.97 8.74 12.80
CA LEU A 331 -3.09 9.67 12.84
C LEU A 331 -4.30 9.08 13.57
N ALA A 332 -4.70 7.85 13.23
CA ALA A 332 -5.82 7.17 13.87
C ALA A 332 -5.57 7.01 15.38
N ALA A 333 -4.39 6.53 15.77
CA ALA A 333 -4.01 6.42 17.16
C ALA A 333 -4.11 7.75 17.90
N ASN A 334 -3.58 8.82 17.31
CA ASN A 334 -3.63 10.17 17.90
C ASN A 334 -5.05 10.75 17.95
N MET A 335 -5.87 10.54 16.91
CA MET A 335 -7.26 11.04 16.87
C MET A 335 -8.14 10.38 17.94
N PHE A 336 -7.96 9.09 18.17
CA PHE A 336 -8.81 8.33 19.09
C PHE A 336 -8.17 8.10 20.47
N GLY A 337 -7.03 8.75 20.74
CA GLY A 337 -6.37 8.70 22.05
C GLY A 337 -5.74 7.33 22.39
N HIS A 338 -5.41 6.54 21.37
CA HIS A 338 -4.71 5.27 21.55
C HIS A 338 -3.19 5.49 21.65
N SER A 339 -2.58 5.08 22.73
CA SER A 339 -1.11 5.03 22.85
C SER A 339 -0.60 3.67 22.34
N LEU A 340 0.27 3.70 21.33
CA LEU A 340 0.87 2.48 20.80
C LEU A 340 2.13 2.13 21.62
N SER A 341 2.17 0.92 22.18
CA SER A 341 3.37 0.37 22.80
C SER A 341 4.44 0.05 21.75
N PHE A 342 5.70 -0.06 22.17
CA PHE A 342 6.80 -0.44 21.27
C PHE A 342 6.52 -1.76 20.52
N LEU A 343 5.95 -2.76 21.20
CA LEU A 343 5.61 -4.03 20.59
C LEU A 343 4.52 -3.88 19.52
N GLN A 344 3.49 -3.05 19.77
CA GLN A 344 2.45 -2.76 18.80
C GLN A 344 3.02 -2.04 17.57
N VAL A 345 3.95 -1.09 17.76
CA VAL A 345 4.64 -0.43 16.64
C VAL A 345 5.49 -1.41 15.85
N ALA A 346 6.24 -2.31 16.52
CA ALA A 346 7.04 -3.31 15.83
C ALA A 346 6.17 -4.30 15.03
N THR A 347 5.07 -4.78 15.62
CA THR A 347 4.11 -5.66 14.93
C THR A 347 3.43 -4.94 13.77
N LEU A 348 3.12 -3.65 13.94
CA LEU A 348 2.58 -2.79 12.88
C LEU A 348 3.54 -2.69 11.69
N CYS A 349 4.84 -2.45 11.95
CA CYS A 349 5.85 -2.37 10.89
C CYS A 349 5.91 -3.66 10.07
N LEU A 350 5.93 -4.81 10.73
CA LEU A 350 5.92 -6.11 10.06
C LEU A 350 4.62 -6.33 9.27
N SER A 351 3.48 -5.99 9.88
CA SER A 351 2.17 -6.11 9.25
C SER A 351 2.07 -5.27 7.97
N ILE A 352 2.51 -4.01 8.01
CA ILE A 352 2.50 -3.11 6.86
C ILE A 352 3.46 -3.62 5.77
N MET A 353 4.67 -4.03 6.13
CA MET A 353 5.65 -4.57 5.18
C MET A 353 5.07 -5.78 4.43
N PHE A 354 4.45 -6.74 5.14
CA PHE A 354 3.82 -7.88 4.48
C PHE A 354 2.53 -7.50 3.73
N ALA A 355 1.72 -6.60 4.28
CA ALA A 355 0.50 -6.15 3.63
C ALA A 355 0.81 -5.43 2.31
N SER A 356 1.88 -4.62 2.27
CA SER A 356 2.26 -3.84 1.09
C SER A 356 2.48 -4.71 -0.16
N ILE A 357 2.92 -5.96 0.02
CA ILE A 357 3.02 -6.96 -1.06
C ILE A 357 1.65 -7.22 -1.70
N GLY A 358 0.57 -7.10 -0.94
CA GLY A 358 -0.81 -7.24 -1.43
C GLY A 358 -1.36 -6.05 -2.21
N ALA A 359 -0.68 -4.90 -2.22
CA ALA A 359 -1.13 -3.70 -2.95
C ALA A 359 -1.19 -3.91 -4.47
N GLY A 360 -0.37 -4.82 -5.00
CA GLY A 360 -0.46 -5.29 -6.39
C GLY A 360 -0.08 -4.28 -7.46
N GLY A 361 0.54 -3.14 -7.12
CA GLY A 361 0.98 -2.12 -8.09
C GLY A 361 -0.16 -1.47 -8.89
N ILE A 362 -1.37 -1.45 -8.36
CA ILE A 362 -2.59 -0.91 -8.97
C ILE A 362 -3.01 0.42 -8.32
N PRO A 363 -3.69 1.31 -9.08
CA PRO A 363 -4.17 2.57 -8.53
C PRO A 363 -5.09 2.38 -7.32
N GLY A 364 -4.79 3.08 -6.22
CA GLY A 364 -5.61 3.04 -5.01
C GLY A 364 -5.38 1.83 -4.10
N GLY A 365 -4.41 0.96 -4.40
CA GLY A 365 -4.09 -0.23 -3.62
C GLY A 365 -3.83 0.06 -2.14
N SER A 366 -3.17 1.16 -1.82
CA SER A 366 -2.84 1.59 -0.46
C SER A 366 -4.07 1.81 0.44
N VAL A 367 -5.20 2.30 -0.11
CA VAL A 367 -6.41 2.50 0.68
C VAL A 367 -7.05 1.18 1.13
N PHE A 368 -7.02 0.17 0.26
CA PHE A 368 -7.50 -1.17 0.63
C PHE A 368 -6.67 -1.74 1.79
N LEU A 369 -5.36 -1.57 1.73
CA LEU A 369 -4.46 -2.02 2.79
C LEU A 369 -4.64 -1.22 4.08
N LEU A 370 -4.84 0.10 3.98
CA LEU A 370 -5.11 0.96 5.12
C LEU A 370 -6.31 0.47 5.92
N PHE A 371 -7.41 0.21 5.22
CA PHE A 371 -8.61 -0.34 5.84
C PHE A 371 -8.28 -1.58 6.68
N MET A 372 -7.58 -2.52 6.09
CA MET A 372 -7.20 -3.77 6.71
C MET A 372 -6.25 -3.61 7.91
N VAL A 373 -5.26 -2.71 7.79
CA VAL A 373 -4.31 -2.44 8.87
C VAL A 373 -5.02 -1.82 10.08
N LEU A 374 -5.95 -0.90 9.86
CA LEU A 374 -6.75 -0.26 10.91
C LEU A 374 -7.70 -1.26 11.61
N GLU A 375 -8.37 -2.15 10.87
CA GLU A 375 -9.17 -3.21 11.48
C GLU A 375 -8.33 -4.14 12.36
N ASN A 376 -7.12 -4.50 11.89
CA ASN A 376 -6.22 -5.36 12.67
C ASN A 376 -5.68 -4.70 13.94
N MET A 377 -5.67 -3.38 14.00
CA MET A 377 -5.37 -2.65 15.24
C MET A 377 -6.50 -2.73 16.27
N GLY A 378 -7.64 -3.34 15.93
CA GLY A 378 -8.80 -3.45 16.79
C GLY A 378 -9.63 -2.15 16.86
N LEU A 379 -9.48 -1.25 15.89
CA LEU A 379 -10.30 -0.04 15.82
C LEU A 379 -11.74 -0.39 15.49
N PRO A 380 -12.73 0.26 16.13
CA PRO A 380 -14.14 0.12 15.78
C PRO A 380 -14.42 0.50 14.32
N ALA A 381 -15.42 -0.11 13.72
CA ALA A 381 -15.73 0.06 12.31
C ALA A 381 -16.07 1.52 11.93
N ASP A 382 -16.67 2.29 12.84
CA ASP A 382 -16.95 3.72 12.68
C ASP A 382 -15.64 4.54 12.62
N GLN A 383 -14.67 4.27 13.50
CA GLN A 383 -13.37 4.92 13.51
C GLN A 383 -12.56 4.58 12.25
N VAL A 384 -12.54 3.31 11.85
CA VAL A 384 -11.92 2.87 10.60
C VAL A 384 -12.53 3.63 9.41
N THR A 385 -13.87 3.74 9.38
CA THR A 385 -14.57 4.45 8.31
C THR A 385 -14.16 5.91 8.19
N ILE A 386 -13.97 6.61 9.31
CA ILE A 386 -13.53 8.01 9.33
C ILE A 386 -12.13 8.13 8.72
N ILE A 387 -11.18 7.32 9.16
CA ILE A 387 -9.80 7.37 8.65
C ILE A 387 -9.71 6.98 7.17
N VAL A 388 -10.43 5.96 6.76
CA VAL A 388 -10.49 5.54 5.35
C VAL A 388 -11.15 6.62 4.48
N ALA A 389 -12.18 7.29 4.99
CA ALA A 389 -12.81 8.42 4.30
C ALA A 389 -11.85 9.59 4.11
N LEU A 390 -11.05 9.92 5.16
CA LEU A 390 -9.97 10.92 5.07
C LEU A 390 -8.94 10.50 4.01
N ALA A 391 -8.49 9.25 4.03
CA ALA A 391 -7.53 8.73 3.07
C ALA A 391 -8.07 8.81 1.64
N LEU A 392 -9.28 8.34 1.38
CA LEU A 392 -9.91 8.35 0.06
C LEU A 392 -9.98 9.74 -0.57
N GLY A 393 -10.19 10.78 0.24
CA GLY A 393 -10.24 12.17 -0.24
C GLY A 393 -8.93 12.65 -0.86
N ILE A 394 -7.79 12.31 -0.28
CA ILE A 394 -6.46 12.77 -0.71
C ILE A 394 -5.67 11.70 -1.48
N ASN A 395 -6.09 10.44 -1.41
CA ASN A 395 -5.38 9.31 -2.03
C ASN A 395 -5.07 9.51 -3.53
N PRO A 396 -5.95 10.09 -4.36
CA PRO A 396 -5.62 10.30 -5.77
C PRO A 396 -4.33 11.09 -6.00
N ILE A 397 -3.99 11.99 -5.06
CA ILE A 397 -2.76 12.78 -5.09
C ILE A 397 -1.61 11.97 -4.48
N LEU A 398 -1.82 11.39 -3.29
CA LEU A 398 -0.78 10.64 -2.58
C LEU A 398 -0.30 9.43 -3.40
N ASP A 399 -1.21 8.70 -4.03
CA ASP A 399 -0.96 7.54 -4.88
C ASP A 399 -0.01 7.84 -6.05
N MET A 400 -0.02 9.07 -6.59
CA MET A 400 0.94 9.52 -7.61
C MET A 400 2.37 9.53 -7.06
N PHE A 401 2.56 10.07 -5.86
CA PHE A 401 3.87 10.15 -5.19
C PHE A 401 4.32 8.78 -4.67
N GLU A 402 3.42 8.00 -4.10
CA GLU A 402 3.67 6.63 -3.65
C GLU A 402 4.21 5.78 -4.79
N THR A 403 3.53 5.81 -5.95
CA THR A 403 3.93 5.03 -7.12
C THR A 403 5.29 5.48 -7.65
N CYS A 404 5.59 6.79 -7.61
CA CYS A 404 6.94 7.27 -7.94
C CYS A 404 8.00 6.64 -7.04
N CYS A 405 7.73 6.57 -5.72
CA CYS A 405 8.64 5.96 -4.76
C CYS A 405 8.83 4.47 -5.04
N ASN A 406 7.74 3.72 -5.23
CA ASN A 406 7.76 2.30 -5.52
C ASN A 406 8.60 2.00 -6.77
N VAL A 407 8.29 2.64 -7.88
CA VAL A 407 9.00 2.45 -9.16
C VAL A 407 10.46 2.89 -9.08
N THR A 408 10.77 3.97 -8.34
CA THR A 408 12.16 4.38 -8.13
C THR A 408 12.91 3.32 -7.33
N GLY A 409 12.33 2.79 -6.26
CA GLY A 409 12.88 1.71 -5.45
C GLY A 409 13.17 0.45 -6.28
N ASP A 410 12.22 0.02 -7.12
CA ASP A 410 12.36 -1.13 -8.02
C ASP A 410 13.57 -0.98 -8.96
N ASN A 411 13.65 0.18 -9.61
CA ASN A 411 14.72 0.47 -10.57
C ASN A 411 16.08 0.60 -9.86
N VAL A 412 16.15 1.28 -8.72
CA VAL A 412 17.37 1.46 -7.93
C VAL A 412 17.87 0.13 -7.39
N CYS A 413 17.00 -0.70 -6.84
CA CYS A 413 17.34 -2.05 -6.38
C CYS A 413 17.91 -2.89 -7.53
N THR A 414 17.19 -2.94 -8.67
CA THR A 414 17.63 -3.67 -9.86
C THR A 414 19.01 -3.21 -10.32
N TYR A 415 19.23 -1.90 -10.37
CA TYR A 415 20.52 -1.31 -10.76
C TYR A 415 21.65 -1.66 -9.78
N ILE A 416 21.44 -1.53 -8.47
CA ILE A 416 22.44 -1.85 -7.44
C ILE A 416 22.82 -3.34 -7.51
N VAL A 417 21.83 -4.23 -7.60
CA VAL A 417 22.07 -5.67 -7.70
C VAL A 417 22.83 -6.00 -8.99
N ALA A 418 22.48 -5.39 -10.12
CA ALA A 418 23.18 -5.55 -11.39
C ALA A 418 24.65 -5.17 -11.26
N ARG A 419 24.94 -3.99 -10.71
CA ARG A 419 26.31 -3.47 -10.52
C ARG A 419 27.13 -4.37 -9.59
N ARG A 420 26.54 -4.81 -8.48
CA ARG A 420 27.21 -5.68 -7.49
C ARG A 420 27.45 -7.11 -7.98
N SER A 421 26.64 -7.58 -8.91
CA SER A 421 26.72 -8.93 -9.46
C SER A 421 27.44 -9.00 -10.81
N GLY A 422 27.97 -7.88 -11.33
CA GLY A 422 28.63 -7.84 -12.63
C GLY A 422 27.68 -8.04 -13.82
N LEU A 423 26.39 -7.79 -13.62
CA LEU A 423 25.33 -7.94 -14.64
C LEU A 423 25.03 -6.58 -15.32
N THR A 424 26.07 -5.79 -15.55
CA THR A 424 25.97 -4.54 -16.31
C THR A 424 26.92 -4.58 -17.50
N ARG A 425 26.44 -4.15 -18.66
CA ARG A 425 27.23 -3.95 -19.88
C ARG A 425 27.57 -2.45 -20.01
N PRO A 426 28.65 -2.08 -20.71
CA PRO A 426 28.83 -0.70 -21.10
C PRO A 426 27.55 -0.20 -21.79
N PRO A 427 27.07 1.03 -21.47
CA PRO A 427 25.89 1.57 -22.13
C PRO A 427 26.08 1.55 -23.64
N ALA A 428 25.10 1.02 -24.37
CA ALA A 428 25.09 1.01 -25.83
C ALA A 428 24.92 2.44 -26.33
N GLY A 429 26.00 3.13 -26.60
CA GLY A 429 26.05 4.52 -27.06
C GLY A 429 26.96 5.32 -26.14
N GLY A 430 28.10 5.75 -26.71
CA GLY A 430 29.08 6.56 -26.02
C GLY A 430 28.49 7.80 -25.37
N ASP A 431 29.17 8.23 -24.33
CA ASP A 431 28.95 9.46 -23.56
C ASP A 431 28.02 10.48 -24.18
N VAL A 432 26.82 10.57 -23.66
CA VAL A 432 26.05 11.79 -23.72
C VAL A 432 25.99 12.33 -22.30
N VAL A 433 26.70 13.41 -22.10
CA VAL A 433 27.00 14.31 -21.00
C VAL A 433 25.95 14.36 -19.87
#